data_b08d33cdbfd621dcf71f8bc6e6687660
#
_entry.id   b08d33cdbfd621dcf71f8bc6e6687660
#
_cell.length_a   1.000
_cell.length_b   1.000
_cell.length_c   1.000
_cell.angle_alpha   90.00
_cell.angle_beta   90.00
_cell.angle_gamma   90.00
#
_symmetry.space_group_name_H-M   'P 1'
#
loop_
_entity.id
_entity.type
_entity.pdbx_description
1 polymer ?
#
loop_
_entity_poly.entity_id
_entity_poly.type
_entity_poly.pdbx_seq_one_letter_code
_entity_poly.pdbx_strand_id
1 'polypeptide(L)'
;PGRVLYLIANVLGGGVVPLVSLAIYVFTALSLYTIAQRRGLHCPWLAWIPVANLWLMGSLSDQYRYLTLGQVKHKRVVLLVLEVVTLALTGGLIGTVVWCVASNAWAPAVITMVIMALLAGGVALARTILGFMALYDIYASCDPQNATVYLVLSIFFKFLRPIFLFVI
;
A
#
# COMPACT_ATOMS: atom_id res chain seq x y z
N PRO A 1 34.71 -8.12 -15.32
CA PRO A 1 33.87 -7.17 -14.54
C PRO A 1 32.35 -7.47 -14.64
N GLY A 2 31.82 -7.95 -15.78
CA GLY A 2 30.38 -8.20 -15.94
C GLY A 2 29.78 -9.28 -15.05
N ARG A 3 30.53 -10.35 -14.73
CA ARG A 3 30.01 -11.42 -13.82
C ARG A 3 29.81 -10.95 -12.39
N VAL A 4 30.68 -10.08 -11.88
CA VAL A 4 30.55 -9.54 -10.51
C VAL A 4 29.36 -8.61 -10.43
N LEU A 5 29.16 -7.76 -11.44
CA LEU A 5 28.00 -6.86 -11.52
C LEU A 5 26.67 -7.65 -11.61
N TYR A 6 26.64 -8.72 -12.38
CA TYR A 6 25.50 -9.64 -12.51
C TYR A 6 25.18 -10.36 -11.18
N LEU A 7 26.20 -10.84 -10.47
CA LEU A 7 26.03 -11.46 -9.16
C LEU A 7 25.51 -10.48 -8.13
N ILE A 8 26.05 -9.25 -8.08
CA ILE A 8 25.58 -8.18 -7.20
C ILE A 8 24.12 -7.82 -7.53
N ALA A 9 23.77 -7.64 -8.80
CA ALA A 9 22.41 -7.35 -9.22
C ALA A 9 21.44 -8.49 -8.87
N ASN A 10 21.86 -9.75 -8.98
CA ASN A 10 21.04 -10.92 -8.66
C ASN A 10 20.85 -11.10 -7.14
N VAL A 11 21.88 -10.88 -6.34
CA VAL A 11 21.81 -10.95 -4.86
C VAL A 11 21.00 -9.79 -4.31
N LEU A 12 21.22 -8.55 -4.80
CA LEU A 12 20.45 -7.39 -4.36
C LEU A 12 18.99 -7.44 -4.83
N GLY A 13 18.75 -7.79 -6.10
CA GLY A 13 17.41 -7.84 -6.67
C GLY A 13 16.62 -9.08 -6.28
N GLY A 14 17.27 -10.25 -6.21
CA GLY A 14 16.60 -11.54 -5.95
C GLY A 14 16.51 -11.95 -4.48
N GLY A 15 17.41 -11.44 -3.62
CA GLY A 15 17.46 -11.87 -2.21
C GLY A 15 17.18 -10.76 -1.19
N VAL A 16 17.95 -9.68 -1.23
CA VAL A 16 17.92 -8.66 -0.16
C VAL A 16 16.67 -7.78 -0.25
N VAL A 17 16.30 -7.32 -1.45
CA VAL A 17 15.14 -6.42 -1.61
C VAL A 17 13.82 -7.06 -1.17
N PRO A 18 13.48 -8.29 -1.56
CA PRO A 18 12.25 -8.93 -1.08
C PRO A 18 12.26 -9.20 0.42
N LEU A 19 13.41 -9.53 1.02
CA LEU A 19 13.51 -9.72 2.48
C LEU A 19 13.29 -8.42 3.25
N VAL A 20 13.88 -7.31 2.80
CA VAL A 20 13.65 -5.99 3.39
C VAL A 20 12.19 -5.56 3.23
N SER A 21 11.60 -5.79 2.06
CA SER A 21 10.18 -5.48 1.79
C SER A 21 9.26 -6.29 2.70
N LEU A 22 9.56 -7.57 2.90
CA LEU A 22 8.81 -8.45 3.81
C LEU A 22 8.93 -7.97 5.25
N ALA A 23 10.13 -7.60 5.71
CA ALA A 23 10.34 -7.06 7.05
C ALA A 23 9.52 -5.77 7.26
N ILE A 24 9.59 -4.80 6.34
CA ILE A 24 8.79 -3.57 6.40
C ILE A 24 7.30 -3.88 6.46
N TYR A 25 6.83 -4.86 5.68
CA TYR A 25 5.44 -5.29 5.69
C TYR A 25 5.03 -5.86 7.06
N VAL A 26 5.82 -6.77 7.62
CA VAL A 26 5.57 -7.41 8.94
C VAL A 26 5.51 -6.35 10.04
N PHE A 27 6.47 -5.43 10.09
CA PHE A 27 6.48 -4.34 11.08
C PHE A 27 5.29 -3.40 10.91
N THR A 28 4.89 -3.09 9.69
CA THR A 28 3.70 -2.27 9.42
C THR A 28 2.42 -2.98 9.87
N ALA A 29 2.31 -4.28 9.59
CA ALA A 29 1.17 -5.09 10.01
C ALA A 29 1.06 -5.19 11.54
N LEU A 30 2.19 -5.40 12.24
CA LEU A 30 2.25 -5.42 13.70
C LEU A 30 1.82 -4.07 14.31
N SER A 31 2.33 -2.96 13.77
CA SER A 31 1.98 -1.62 14.25
C SER A 31 0.50 -1.34 14.09
N LEU A 32 -0.06 -1.62 12.92
CA LEU A 32 -1.49 -1.46 12.66
C LEU A 32 -2.35 -2.40 13.50
N TYR A 33 -1.91 -3.64 13.70
CA TYR A 33 -2.58 -4.60 14.60
C TYR A 33 -2.67 -4.04 16.01
N THR A 34 -1.55 -3.53 16.56
CA THR A 34 -1.49 -2.98 17.92
C THR A 34 -2.39 -1.74 18.07
N ILE A 35 -2.36 -0.82 17.10
CA ILE A 35 -3.22 0.37 17.11
C ILE A 35 -4.70 -0.02 17.03
N ALA A 36 -5.04 -0.96 16.13
CA ALA A 36 -6.41 -1.43 15.96
C ALA A 36 -6.93 -2.12 17.22
N GLN A 37 -6.11 -2.90 17.90
CA GLN A 37 -6.45 -3.56 19.16
C GLN A 37 -6.66 -2.55 20.28
N ARG A 38 -5.77 -1.56 20.42
CA ARG A 38 -5.91 -0.48 21.43
C ARG A 38 -7.16 0.36 21.23
N ARG A 39 -7.63 0.52 19.98
CA ARG A 39 -8.83 1.26 19.62
C ARG A 39 -10.11 0.42 19.59
N GLY A 40 -10.06 -0.84 19.99
CA GLY A 40 -11.22 -1.73 20.08
C GLY A 40 -11.85 -2.07 18.73
N LEU A 41 -11.08 -2.07 17.63
CA LEU A 41 -11.58 -2.50 16.33
C LEU A 41 -11.88 -4.01 16.35
N HIS A 42 -12.99 -4.41 15.75
CA HIS A 42 -13.54 -5.79 15.84
C HIS A 42 -12.63 -6.85 15.22
N CYS A 43 -11.77 -6.49 14.25
CA CYS A 43 -10.95 -7.46 13.51
C CYS A 43 -9.51 -6.95 13.32
N PRO A 44 -8.69 -6.82 14.39
CA PRO A 44 -7.32 -6.32 14.28
C PRO A 44 -6.41 -7.24 13.44
N TRP A 45 -6.69 -8.55 13.38
CA TRP A 45 -5.95 -9.54 12.58
C TRP A 45 -5.96 -9.26 11.07
N LEU A 46 -6.90 -8.44 10.57
CA LEU A 46 -6.93 -7.99 9.17
C LEU A 46 -5.67 -7.19 8.77
N ALA A 47 -4.90 -6.67 9.73
CA ALA A 47 -3.62 -6.04 9.49
C ALA A 47 -2.62 -6.96 8.75
N TRP A 48 -2.74 -8.27 8.92
CA TRP A 48 -1.86 -9.27 8.30
C TRP A 48 -2.21 -9.62 6.86
N ILE A 49 -3.41 -9.27 6.41
CA ILE A 49 -3.85 -9.50 5.03
C ILE A 49 -3.55 -8.26 4.20
N PRO A 50 -2.74 -8.33 3.11
CA PRO A 50 -2.30 -7.16 2.35
C PRO A 50 -3.45 -6.26 1.88
N VAL A 51 -4.54 -6.85 1.38
CA VAL A 51 -5.73 -6.13 0.91
C VAL A 51 -6.50 -5.51 2.08
N ALA A 52 -6.68 -6.28 3.15
CA ALA A 52 -7.45 -5.86 4.31
C ALA A 52 -6.71 -4.84 5.20
N ASN A 53 -5.39 -4.77 5.10
CA ASN A 53 -4.56 -3.76 5.76
C ASN A 53 -5.01 -2.34 5.39
N LEU A 54 -5.28 -2.06 4.12
CA LEU A 54 -5.79 -0.77 3.67
C LEU A 54 -7.21 -0.48 4.16
N TRP A 55 -8.07 -1.50 4.23
CA TRP A 55 -9.37 -1.37 4.86
C TRP A 55 -9.25 -1.00 6.34
N LEU A 56 -8.31 -1.61 7.06
CA LEU A 56 -8.04 -1.32 8.47
C LEU A 56 -7.54 0.12 8.66
N MET A 57 -6.61 0.58 7.80
CA MET A 57 -6.16 1.98 7.79
C MET A 57 -7.32 2.94 7.53
N GLY A 58 -8.19 2.63 6.57
CA GLY A 58 -9.40 3.41 6.29
C GLY A 58 -10.36 3.44 7.47
N SER A 59 -10.53 2.33 8.18
CA SER A 59 -11.39 2.24 9.38
C SER A 59 -10.85 3.09 10.52
N LEU A 60 -9.54 3.09 10.76
CA LEU A 60 -8.89 3.94 11.76
C LEU A 60 -9.05 5.44 11.43
N SER A 61 -8.88 5.81 10.15
CA SER A 61 -9.09 7.17 9.67
C SER A 61 -10.56 7.60 9.81
N ASP A 62 -11.51 6.75 9.44
CA ASP A 62 -12.95 7.05 9.57
C ASP A 62 -13.36 7.21 11.03
N GLN A 63 -12.84 6.38 11.95
CA GLN A 63 -13.07 6.49 13.39
C GLN A 63 -12.57 7.84 13.94
N TYR A 64 -11.35 8.25 13.59
CA TYR A 64 -10.78 9.53 14.00
C TYR A 64 -11.63 10.72 13.50
N ARG A 65 -12.00 10.70 12.21
CA ARG A 65 -12.83 11.79 11.64
C ARG A 65 -14.23 11.85 12.21
N TYR A 66 -14.81 10.70 12.55
CA TYR A 66 -16.09 10.67 13.23
C TYR A 66 -16.03 11.35 14.60
N LEU A 67 -14.96 11.08 15.36
CA LEU A 67 -14.77 11.66 16.69
C LEU A 67 -14.43 13.16 16.65
N THR A 68 -13.70 13.63 15.63
CA THR A 68 -13.22 15.02 15.54
C THR A 68 -14.16 15.94 14.76
N LEU A 69 -14.77 15.46 13.68
CA LEU A 69 -15.54 16.25 12.71
C LEU A 69 -17.01 15.79 12.61
N GLY A 70 -17.42 14.72 13.27
CA GLY A 70 -18.76 14.15 13.14
C GLY A 70 -19.11 13.60 11.74
N GLN A 71 -18.12 13.49 10.85
CA GLN A 71 -18.31 13.06 9.45
C GLN A 71 -17.70 11.70 9.18
N VAL A 72 -18.49 10.79 8.62
CA VAL A 72 -18.04 9.49 8.12
C VAL A 72 -17.85 9.59 6.61
N LYS A 73 -16.62 9.50 6.11
CA LYS A 73 -16.32 9.56 4.67
C LYS A 73 -16.16 8.19 4.00
N HIS A 74 -16.48 7.10 4.70
CA HIS A 74 -16.38 5.72 4.17
C HIS A 74 -15.04 5.40 3.49
N LYS A 75 -13.94 6.00 3.94
CA LYS A 75 -12.60 5.80 3.36
C LYS A 75 -12.18 4.32 3.35
N ARG A 76 -12.64 3.56 4.35
CA ARG A 76 -12.40 2.12 4.44
C ARG A 76 -12.86 1.35 3.20
N VAL A 77 -14.07 1.68 2.69
CA VAL A 77 -14.64 1.01 1.52
C VAL A 77 -13.93 1.46 0.25
N VAL A 78 -13.69 2.76 0.13
CA VAL A 78 -13.00 3.34 -1.04
C VAL A 78 -11.59 2.77 -1.19
N LEU A 79 -10.80 2.69 -0.12
CA LEU A 79 -9.45 2.13 -0.13
C LEU A 79 -9.47 0.64 -0.49
N LEU A 80 -10.42 -0.13 0.06
CA LEU A 80 -10.55 -1.54 -0.27
C LEU A 80 -10.91 -1.75 -1.74
N VAL A 81 -11.89 -1.01 -2.26
CA VAL A 81 -12.30 -1.09 -3.68
C VAL A 81 -11.14 -0.73 -4.59
N LEU A 82 -10.42 0.37 -4.31
CA LEU A 82 -9.24 0.75 -5.09
C LEU A 82 -8.15 -0.31 -5.06
N GLU A 83 -7.95 -0.99 -3.94
CA GLU A 83 -6.97 -2.09 -3.84
C GLU A 83 -7.38 -3.28 -4.70
N VAL A 84 -8.63 -3.71 -4.62
CA VAL A 84 -9.16 -4.83 -5.42
C VAL A 84 -9.08 -4.50 -6.92
N VAL A 85 -9.45 -3.27 -7.31
CA VAL A 85 -9.34 -2.81 -8.71
C VAL A 85 -7.87 -2.78 -9.17
N THR A 86 -6.96 -2.30 -8.33
CA THR A 86 -5.52 -2.30 -8.65
C THR A 86 -5.00 -3.72 -8.88
N LEU A 87 -5.38 -4.67 -8.02
CA LEU A 87 -5.00 -6.08 -8.16
C LEU A 87 -5.60 -6.71 -9.43
N ALA A 88 -6.86 -6.41 -9.75
CA ALA A 88 -7.50 -6.91 -10.97
C ALA A 88 -6.81 -6.37 -12.23
N LEU A 89 -6.49 -5.06 -12.27
CA LEU A 89 -5.79 -4.44 -13.39
C LEU A 89 -4.35 -4.96 -13.55
N THR A 90 -3.62 -5.14 -12.45
CA THR A 90 -2.26 -5.71 -12.50
C THR A 90 -2.27 -7.18 -12.90
N GLY A 91 -3.21 -7.97 -12.41
CA GLY A 91 -3.44 -9.35 -12.85
C GLY A 91 -3.80 -9.44 -14.34
N GLY A 92 -4.66 -8.54 -14.82
CA GLY A 92 -4.99 -8.41 -16.24
C GLY A 92 -3.78 -8.08 -17.10
N LEU A 93 -2.91 -7.16 -16.66
CA LEU A 93 -1.65 -6.84 -17.35
C LEU A 93 -0.74 -8.07 -17.46
N ILE A 94 -0.56 -8.81 -16.38
CA ILE A 94 0.25 -10.05 -16.39
C ILE A 94 -0.37 -11.05 -17.35
N GLY A 95 -1.70 -11.24 -17.32
CA GLY A 95 -2.42 -12.14 -18.21
C GLY A 95 -2.26 -11.77 -19.67
N THR A 96 -2.33 -10.48 -20.03
CA THR A 96 -2.11 -10.04 -21.43
C THR A 96 -0.68 -10.26 -21.89
N VAL A 97 0.32 -10.08 -21.02
CA VAL A 97 1.72 -10.39 -21.33
C VAL A 97 1.90 -11.87 -21.61
N VAL A 98 1.38 -12.73 -20.75
CA VAL A 98 1.48 -14.21 -20.90
C VAL A 98 0.79 -14.65 -22.19
N TRP A 99 -0.41 -14.13 -22.48
CA TRP A 99 -1.14 -14.45 -23.70
C TRP A 99 -0.40 -13.98 -24.96
N CYS A 100 0.19 -12.79 -24.93
CA CYS A 100 0.97 -12.21 -26.01
C CYS A 100 2.19 -13.10 -26.37
N VAL A 101 2.91 -13.56 -25.35
CA VAL A 101 4.07 -14.45 -25.52
C VAL A 101 3.61 -15.80 -26.09
N ALA A 102 2.48 -16.33 -25.63
CA ALA A 102 1.97 -17.63 -26.08
C ALA A 102 1.42 -17.61 -27.52
N SER A 103 0.75 -16.51 -27.93
CA SER A 103 0.07 -16.40 -29.23
C SER A 103 0.89 -15.71 -30.32
N ASN A 104 2.05 -15.11 -29.99
CA ASN A 104 2.87 -14.30 -30.90
C ASN A 104 2.12 -13.08 -31.52
N ALA A 105 1.01 -12.67 -30.90
CA ALA A 105 0.14 -11.60 -31.38
C ALA A 105 0.50 -10.26 -30.72
N TRP A 106 1.60 -9.62 -31.13
CA TRP A 106 2.15 -8.43 -30.48
C TRP A 106 1.38 -7.14 -30.78
N ALA A 107 0.87 -6.98 -32.01
CA ALA A 107 0.28 -5.70 -32.42
C ALA A 107 -0.98 -5.30 -31.62
N PRO A 108 -2.03 -6.14 -31.47
CA PRO A 108 -3.19 -5.80 -30.64
C PRO A 108 -2.87 -5.79 -29.15
N ALA A 109 -1.90 -6.61 -28.70
CA ALA A 109 -1.53 -6.70 -27.30
C ALA A 109 -0.86 -5.42 -26.77
N VAL A 110 -0.06 -4.73 -27.59
CA VAL A 110 0.60 -3.47 -27.18
C VAL A 110 -0.42 -2.38 -26.84
N ILE A 111 -1.45 -2.23 -27.65
CA ILE A 111 -2.49 -1.21 -27.39
C ILE A 111 -3.24 -1.50 -26.10
N THR A 112 -3.64 -2.76 -25.89
CA THR A 112 -4.33 -3.17 -24.65
C THR A 112 -3.44 -3.02 -23.43
N MET A 113 -2.15 -3.36 -23.51
CA MET A 113 -1.19 -3.15 -22.43
C MET A 113 -1.03 -1.68 -22.06
N VAL A 114 -0.92 -0.77 -23.03
CA VAL A 114 -0.79 0.66 -22.78
C VAL A 114 -2.04 1.21 -22.06
N ILE A 115 -3.23 0.86 -22.55
CA ILE A 115 -4.49 1.30 -21.92
C ILE A 115 -4.59 0.78 -20.49
N MET A 116 -4.33 -0.51 -20.28
CA MET A 116 -4.38 -1.13 -18.95
C MET A 116 -3.33 -0.53 -18.00
N ALA A 117 -2.13 -0.22 -18.49
CA ALA A 117 -1.07 0.40 -17.70
C ALA A 117 -1.45 1.83 -17.28
N LEU A 118 -2.06 2.63 -18.15
CA LEU A 118 -2.53 3.97 -17.84
C LEU A 118 -3.66 3.93 -16.79
N LEU A 119 -4.62 3.03 -16.95
CA LEU A 119 -5.70 2.84 -15.98
C LEU A 119 -5.17 2.38 -14.63
N ALA A 120 -4.29 1.37 -14.62
CA ALA A 120 -3.65 0.88 -13.39
C ALA A 120 -2.84 1.98 -12.68
N GLY A 121 -2.11 2.80 -13.44
CA GLY A 121 -1.36 3.95 -12.92
C GLY A 121 -2.26 4.99 -12.28
N GLY A 122 -3.37 5.35 -12.93
CA GLY A 122 -4.35 6.30 -12.39
C GLY A 122 -4.99 5.81 -11.09
N VAL A 123 -5.42 4.55 -11.05
CA VAL A 123 -6.01 3.94 -9.85
C VAL A 123 -4.98 3.83 -8.73
N ALA A 124 -3.73 3.44 -9.03
CA ALA A 124 -2.65 3.37 -8.06
C ALA A 124 -2.30 4.73 -7.46
N LEU A 125 -2.32 5.81 -8.27
CA LEU A 125 -2.14 7.18 -7.78
C LEU A 125 -3.26 7.60 -6.82
N ALA A 126 -4.52 7.37 -7.20
CA ALA A 126 -5.67 7.67 -6.34
C ALA A 126 -5.60 6.91 -5.01
N ARG A 127 -5.27 5.61 -5.05
CA ARG A 127 -5.04 4.77 -3.86
C ARG A 127 -3.94 5.32 -2.98
N THR A 128 -2.83 5.74 -3.57
CA THR A 128 -1.67 6.27 -2.84
C THR A 128 -2.02 7.57 -2.12
N ILE A 129 -2.70 8.50 -2.79
CA ILE A 129 -3.13 9.77 -2.21
C ILE A 129 -4.09 9.52 -1.04
N LEU A 130 -5.13 8.71 -1.23
CA LEU A 130 -6.09 8.38 -0.18
C LEU A 130 -5.44 7.61 0.98
N GLY A 131 -4.47 6.75 0.68
CA GLY A 131 -3.68 6.04 1.69
C GLY A 131 -2.86 7.00 2.55
N PHE A 132 -2.22 8.01 1.96
CA PHE A 132 -1.51 9.05 2.72
C PHE A 132 -2.45 9.93 3.54
N MET A 133 -3.65 10.25 3.02
CA MET A 133 -4.66 10.97 3.81
C MET A 133 -5.13 10.16 5.01
N ALA A 134 -5.32 8.84 4.85
CA ALA A 134 -5.68 7.96 5.96
C ALA A 134 -4.54 7.83 6.97
N LEU A 135 -3.29 7.76 6.51
CA LEU A 135 -2.11 7.72 7.35
C LEU A 135 -1.94 9.01 8.16
N TYR A 136 -2.17 10.18 7.52
CA TYR A 136 -2.19 11.47 8.22
C TYR A 136 -3.22 11.50 9.35
N ASP A 137 -4.44 11.03 9.09
CA ASP A 137 -5.49 10.98 10.11
C ASP A 137 -5.09 10.08 11.29
N ILE A 138 -4.36 8.98 11.04
CA ILE A 138 -3.81 8.10 12.10
C ILE A 138 -2.75 8.83 12.92
N TYR A 139 -1.78 9.50 12.28
CA TYR A 139 -0.75 10.27 12.97
C TYR A 139 -1.36 11.43 13.76
N ALA A 140 -2.28 12.18 13.17
CA ALA A 140 -2.98 13.28 13.84
C ALA A 140 -3.82 12.84 15.05
N SER A 141 -4.27 11.59 15.05
CA SER A 141 -5.02 11.03 16.17
C SER A 141 -4.15 10.64 17.37
N CYS A 142 -2.85 10.45 17.16
CA CYS A 142 -1.91 10.04 18.21
C CYS A 142 -1.06 11.24 18.67
N ASP A 143 -0.50 12.00 17.71
CA ASP A 143 0.31 13.20 17.96
C ASP A 143 -0.03 14.29 16.93
N PRO A 144 -1.00 15.18 17.23
CA PRO A 144 -1.46 16.20 16.28
C PRO A 144 -0.40 17.26 15.97
N GLN A 145 0.58 17.49 16.87
CA GLN A 145 1.61 18.52 16.68
C GLN A 145 2.63 18.10 15.61
N ASN A 146 3.01 16.82 15.58
CA ASN A 146 4.07 16.31 14.71
C ASN A 146 3.54 15.47 13.52
N ALA A 147 2.21 15.34 13.36
CA ALA A 147 1.58 14.50 12.35
C ALA A 147 2.08 14.80 10.92
N THR A 148 2.26 16.08 10.58
CA THR A 148 2.78 16.51 9.27
C THR A 148 4.21 16.05 9.03
N VAL A 149 5.07 16.16 10.06
CA VAL A 149 6.47 15.74 10.00
C VAL A 149 6.56 14.22 9.78
N TYR A 150 5.79 13.44 10.55
CA TYR A 150 5.72 11.99 10.39
C TYR A 150 5.22 11.57 9.00
N LEU A 151 4.23 12.28 8.47
CA LEU A 151 3.74 12.02 7.11
C LEU A 151 4.81 12.29 6.06
N VAL A 152 5.46 13.46 6.10
CA VAL A 152 6.51 13.85 5.14
C VAL A 152 7.66 12.85 5.18
N LEU A 153 8.14 12.50 6.37
CA LEU A 153 9.21 11.50 6.52
C LEU A 153 8.77 10.11 6.03
N SER A 154 7.50 9.73 6.21
CA SER A 154 6.96 8.46 5.72
C SER A 154 6.82 8.39 4.19
N ILE A 155 6.71 9.55 3.52
CA ILE A 155 6.71 9.64 2.05
C ILE A 155 8.12 9.42 1.50
N PHE A 156 9.12 10.10 2.07
CA PHE A 156 10.51 9.99 1.61
C PHE A 156 11.14 8.64 2.02
N PHE A 157 10.85 8.17 3.22
CA PHE A 157 11.44 6.96 3.77
C PHE A 157 10.36 5.95 4.17
N LYS A 158 9.98 5.09 3.23
CA LYS A 158 8.94 4.07 3.46
C LYS A 158 9.22 3.15 4.67
N PHE A 159 10.50 2.91 5.00
CA PHE A 159 10.89 2.09 6.13
C PHE A 159 10.68 2.77 7.50
N LEU A 160 10.54 4.10 7.55
CA LEU A 160 10.24 4.82 8.78
C LEU A 160 8.76 4.73 9.18
N ARG A 161 7.89 4.44 8.22
CA ARG A 161 6.44 4.30 8.47
C ARG A 161 6.11 3.33 9.62
N PRO A 162 6.60 2.08 9.64
CA PRO A 162 6.32 1.17 10.75
C PRO A 162 6.92 1.66 12.06
N ILE A 163 8.07 2.31 12.03
CA ILE A 163 8.73 2.84 13.24
C ILE A 163 7.86 3.91 13.87
N PHE A 164 7.38 4.87 13.09
CA PHE A 164 6.51 5.94 13.60
C PHE A 164 5.18 5.38 14.11
N LEU A 165 4.57 4.42 13.40
CA LEU A 165 3.34 3.76 13.86
C LEU A 165 3.54 2.96 15.15
N PHE A 166 4.77 2.54 15.47
CA PHE A 166 5.08 1.77 16.67
C PHE A 166 5.43 2.66 17.87
N VAL A 167 6.06 3.82 17.61
CA VAL A 167 6.50 4.76 18.66
C VAL A 167 5.35 5.63 19.16
N ILE A 168 4.36 5.90 18.33
CA ILE A 168 3.16 6.68 18.64
C ILE A 168 2.10 5.79 19.30
#